data_c8a818d4ffb8507ae042122d3b91153a
#
_entry.id   c8a818d4ffb8507ae042122d3b91153a
#
_cell.length_a   1.000
_cell.length_b   1.000
_cell.length_c   1.000
_cell.angle_alpha   90.00
_cell.angle_beta   90.00
_cell.angle_gamma   90.00
#
_symmetry.space_group_name_H-M   'P 1'
#
loop_
_entity.id
_entity.type
_entity.pdbx_description
1 polymer ?
#
loop_
_entity_poly.entity_id
_entity_poly.type
_entity_poly.pdbx_seq_one_letter_code
_entity_poly.pdbx_strand_id
1 'polypeptide(L)'
;ENPSFMGQAPEPIHKNLLEFSDKIANEWEIDCGLATDGDADRIGLYNSKGEFIDSHHLILLLIHYLHKYKGYTGKVVVAFSVTPKVEQLCKAYGIEIETVKIGFKYGAGIMVNEDVLLGGEESGGIATKGHIPERDGIWMGMIIWEYMATSGKSLDDLIDEVYDVVGPF
;
A
#
# COMPACT_ATOMS: atom_id res chain seq x y z
N GLU A 1 -4.89 24.54 -11.85
CA GLU A 1 -5.18 23.15 -12.30
C GLU A 1 -4.71 22.97 -13.75
N ASN A 2 -4.07 21.84 -14.04
CA ASN A 2 -3.61 21.50 -15.38
C ASN A 2 -4.10 20.09 -15.75
N PRO A 3 -5.07 19.94 -16.68
CA PRO A 3 -5.67 18.65 -17.03
C PRO A 3 -4.69 17.69 -17.73
N SER A 4 -3.55 18.17 -18.17
CA SER A 4 -2.47 17.34 -18.74
C SER A 4 -1.40 16.95 -17.70
N PHE A 5 -1.65 17.09 -16.41
CA PHE A 5 -0.72 16.74 -15.32
C PHE A 5 0.70 17.29 -15.52
N MET A 6 0.80 18.54 -16.05
CA MET A 6 2.08 19.18 -16.40
C MET A 6 2.92 18.38 -17.42
N GLY A 7 2.27 17.53 -18.23
CA GLY A 7 2.94 16.67 -19.22
C GLY A 7 3.51 15.37 -18.63
N GLN A 8 3.18 15.05 -17.39
CA GLN A 8 3.57 13.79 -16.74
C GLN A 8 2.43 12.77 -16.82
N ALA A 9 2.76 11.49 -16.73
CA ALA A 9 1.77 10.44 -16.52
C ALA A 9 1.21 10.53 -15.09
N PRO A 10 -0.10 10.29 -14.87
CA PRO A 10 -0.73 10.49 -13.57
C PRO A 10 -0.41 9.42 -12.52
N GLU A 11 0.19 8.31 -12.93
CA GLU A 11 0.51 7.20 -12.04
C GLU A 11 1.50 7.62 -10.95
N PRO A 12 1.26 7.25 -9.65
CA PRO A 12 2.13 7.61 -8.54
C PRO A 12 3.32 6.66 -8.42
N ILE A 13 4.11 6.57 -9.49
CA ILE A 13 5.35 5.78 -9.55
C ILE A 13 6.57 6.68 -9.43
N HIS A 14 7.66 6.15 -8.93
CA HIS A 14 8.87 6.94 -8.66
C HIS A 14 9.33 7.77 -9.86
N LYS A 15 9.30 7.22 -11.06
CA LYS A 15 9.71 7.92 -12.30
C LYS A 15 8.96 9.25 -12.52
N ASN A 16 7.69 9.31 -12.13
CA ASN A 16 6.84 10.49 -12.31
C ASN A 16 6.97 11.49 -11.14
N LEU A 17 7.61 11.10 -10.04
CA LEU A 17 7.64 11.81 -8.77
C LEU A 17 9.06 12.19 -8.33
N LEU A 18 10.03 12.26 -9.24
CA LEU A 18 11.43 12.53 -8.93
C LEU A 18 11.62 13.89 -8.23
N GLU A 19 10.89 14.93 -8.66
CA GLU A 19 10.96 16.25 -7.99
C GLU A 19 10.41 16.19 -6.56
N PHE A 20 9.36 15.40 -6.33
CA PHE A 20 8.79 15.18 -4.99
C PHE A 20 9.77 14.43 -4.08
N SER A 21 10.39 13.38 -4.60
CA SER A 21 11.47 12.63 -3.93
C SER A 21 12.64 13.54 -3.53
N ASP A 22 13.10 14.37 -4.48
CA ASP A 22 14.21 15.32 -4.25
C ASP A 22 13.90 16.35 -3.17
N LYS A 23 12.68 16.90 -3.17
CA LYS A 23 12.23 17.83 -2.13
C LYS A 23 12.19 17.19 -0.75
N ILE A 24 11.71 15.95 -0.66
CA ILE A 24 11.74 15.21 0.62
C ILE A 24 13.19 15.04 1.09
N ALA A 25 14.06 14.60 0.20
CA ALA A 25 15.44 14.28 0.55
C ALA A 25 16.26 15.51 0.98
N ASN A 26 15.98 16.70 0.42
CA ASN A 26 16.87 17.84 0.51
C ASN A 26 16.25 19.11 1.13
N GLU A 27 14.92 19.23 1.13
CA GLU A 27 14.27 20.48 1.51
C GLU A 27 13.30 20.34 2.69
N TRP A 28 12.66 19.17 2.85
CA TRP A 28 11.57 18.98 3.81
C TRP A 28 11.96 18.07 4.96
N GLU A 29 11.60 18.48 6.16
CA GLU A 29 11.70 17.65 7.37
C GLU A 29 10.34 17.00 7.62
N ILE A 30 10.16 15.78 7.10
CA ILE A 30 8.92 15.02 7.19
C ILE A 30 9.19 13.55 7.53
N ASP A 31 8.22 12.88 8.13
CA ASP A 31 8.33 11.46 8.48
C ASP A 31 7.98 10.53 7.31
N CYS A 32 7.08 10.97 6.43
CA CYS A 32 6.56 10.18 5.32
C CYS A 32 5.96 11.08 4.24
N GLY A 33 6.21 10.78 2.98
CA GLY A 33 5.59 11.41 1.82
C GLY A 33 4.51 10.52 1.21
N LEU A 34 3.40 11.12 0.77
CA LEU A 34 2.29 10.43 0.12
C LEU A 34 1.97 11.10 -1.22
N ALA A 35 1.85 10.31 -2.26
CA ALA A 35 1.40 10.75 -3.57
C ALA A 35 0.27 9.85 -4.10
N THR A 36 -0.73 10.47 -4.70
CA THR A 36 -1.83 9.75 -5.38
C THR A 36 -1.80 10.06 -6.86
N ASP A 37 -2.54 9.30 -7.64
CA ASP A 37 -2.89 9.66 -9.02
C ASP A 37 -4.04 10.68 -9.09
N GLY A 38 -4.55 10.93 -10.30
CA GLY A 38 -5.47 12.04 -10.55
C GLY A 38 -6.84 11.93 -9.89
N ASP A 39 -7.35 10.72 -9.69
CA ASP A 39 -8.62 10.42 -9.00
C ASP A 39 -8.39 9.80 -7.60
N ALA A 40 -7.10 9.73 -7.19
CA ALA A 40 -6.65 9.28 -5.88
C ALA A 40 -7.03 7.84 -5.51
N ASP A 41 -7.22 6.97 -6.49
CA ASP A 41 -7.52 5.55 -6.28
C ASP A 41 -6.26 4.69 -6.12
N ARG A 42 -5.08 5.24 -6.46
CA ARG A 42 -3.75 4.62 -6.32
C ARG A 42 -2.85 5.47 -5.44
N ILE A 43 -1.87 4.83 -4.80
CA ILE A 43 -0.96 5.48 -3.87
C ILE A 43 0.48 5.01 -4.09
N GLY A 44 1.42 5.94 -3.94
CA GLY A 44 2.84 5.71 -3.74
C GLY A 44 3.31 6.41 -2.46
N LEU A 45 4.25 5.82 -1.75
CA LEU A 45 4.80 6.37 -0.52
C LEU A 45 6.29 6.70 -0.68
N TYR A 46 6.75 7.60 0.19
CA TYR A 46 8.16 7.91 0.38
C TYR A 46 8.50 7.90 1.87
N ASN A 47 9.66 7.37 2.23
CA ASN A 47 10.19 7.54 3.57
C ASN A 47 10.77 8.95 3.79
N SER A 48 11.23 9.24 4.99
CA SER A 48 11.83 10.53 5.35
C SER A 48 13.10 10.91 4.58
N LYS A 49 13.70 9.95 3.87
CA LYS A 49 14.91 10.15 3.04
C LYS A 49 14.59 10.41 1.56
N GLY A 50 13.30 10.40 1.17
CA GLY A 50 12.88 10.52 -0.21
C GLY A 50 13.00 9.21 -1.02
N GLU A 51 13.17 8.07 -0.36
CA GLU A 51 13.19 6.77 -1.02
C GLU A 51 11.75 6.28 -1.27
N PHE A 52 11.49 5.81 -2.47
CA PHE A 52 10.17 5.36 -2.89
C PHE A 52 9.82 3.99 -2.30
N ILE A 53 8.66 3.93 -1.69
CA ILE A 53 8.07 2.69 -1.16
C ILE A 53 6.96 2.27 -2.11
N ASP A 54 7.18 1.20 -2.83
CA ASP A 54 6.26 0.72 -3.86
C ASP A 54 5.00 0.04 -3.27
N SER A 55 4.06 -0.25 -4.15
CA SER A 55 2.80 -0.90 -3.81
C SER A 55 2.97 -2.30 -3.20
N HIS A 56 4.03 -3.01 -3.55
CA HIS A 56 4.30 -4.33 -2.97
C HIS A 56 4.62 -4.24 -1.47
N HIS A 57 5.47 -3.28 -1.09
CA HIS A 57 5.75 -2.97 0.30
C HIS A 57 4.50 -2.47 1.03
N LEU A 58 3.73 -1.60 0.38
CA LEU A 58 2.52 -1.03 0.96
C LEU A 58 1.48 -2.12 1.28
N ILE A 59 1.25 -3.06 0.36
CA ILE A 59 0.36 -4.21 0.59
C ILE A 59 0.83 -5.03 1.80
N LEU A 60 2.12 -5.32 1.89
CA LEU A 60 2.69 -6.06 3.02
C LEU A 60 2.53 -5.31 4.35
N LEU A 61 2.83 -4.02 4.38
CA LEU A 61 2.66 -3.16 5.56
C LEU A 61 1.20 -3.11 6.03
N LEU A 62 0.27 -2.95 5.11
CA LEU A 62 -1.17 -2.91 5.42
C LEU A 62 -1.68 -4.25 5.97
N ILE A 63 -1.29 -5.37 5.36
CA ILE A 63 -1.65 -6.71 5.88
C ILE A 63 -1.08 -6.89 7.29
N HIS A 64 0.20 -6.55 7.49
CA HIS A 64 0.86 -6.65 8.78
C HIS A 64 0.14 -5.81 9.84
N TYR A 65 -0.12 -4.54 9.55
CA TYR A 65 -0.81 -3.64 10.47
C TYR A 65 -2.21 -4.13 10.82
N LEU A 66 -3.04 -4.36 9.82
CA LEU A 66 -4.43 -4.74 10.03
C LEU A 66 -4.55 -6.05 10.81
N HIS A 67 -3.68 -7.01 10.53
CA HIS A 67 -3.70 -8.30 11.23
C HIS A 67 -3.05 -8.25 12.61
N LYS A 68 -1.80 -7.78 12.72
CA LYS A 68 -1.01 -7.85 13.96
C LYS A 68 -1.36 -6.77 14.97
N TYR A 69 -1.61 -5.55 14.51
CA TYR A 69 -1.86 -4.42 15.39
C TYR A 69 -3.35 -4.17 15.62
N LYS A 70 -4.17 -4.31 14.59
CA LYS A 70 -5.63 -4.12 14.70
C LYS A 70 -6.38 -5.40 15.05
N GLY A 71 -5.76 -6.58 14.92
CA GLY A 71 -6.41 -7.87 15.17
C GLY A 71 -7.51 -8.24 14.17
N TYR A 72 -7.49 -7.62 12.99
CA TYR A 72 -8.49 -7.89 11.97
C TYR A 72 -8.24 -9.25 11.32
N THR A 73 -9.31 -9.90 10.92
CA THR A 73 -9.34 -11.18 10.20
C THR A 73 -9.97 -10.99 8.82
N GLY A 74 -9.88 -12.00 7.99
CA GLY A 74 -10.39 -12.02 6.62
C GLY A 74 -9.31 -12.52 5.66
N LYS A 75 -9.72 -12.92 4.45
CA LYS A 75 -8.78 -13.32 3.40
C LYS A 75 -8.09 -12.11 2.77
N VAL A 76 -6.95 -12.34 2.14
CA VAL A 76 -6.27 -11.38 1.27
C VAL A 76 -6.55 -11.74 -0.18
N VAL A 77 -6.93 -10.76 -0.99
CA VAL A 77 -7.22 -10.95 -2.43
C VAL A 77 -6.27 -10.06 -3.24
N VAL A 78 -5.39 -10.64 -4.04
CA VAL A 78 -4.40 -9.87 -4.81
C VAL A 78 -4.35 -10.27 -6.27
N ALA A 79 -4.00 -9.33 -7.14
CA ALA A 79 -3.71 -9.64 -8.53
C ALA A 79 -2.45 -10.50 -8.64
N PHE A 80 -2.38 -11.37 -9.65
CA PHE A 80 -1.26 -12.31 -9.83
C PHE A 80 0.11 -11.62 -10.05
N SER A 81 0.12 -10.33 -10.38
CA SER A 81 1.32 -9.51 -10.56
C SER A 81 1.93 -8.99 -9.23
N VAL A 82 1.21 -9.14 -8.12
CA VAL A 82 1.71 -8.78 -6.79
C VAL A 82 2.81 -9.75 -6.35
N THR A 83 3.77 -9.24 -5.57
CA THR A 83 4.92 -10.03 -5.09
C THR A 83 4.52 -11.31 -4.36
N PRO A 84 5.23 -12.44 -4.58
CA PRO A 84 5.01 -13.69 -3.84
C PRO A 84 5.23 -13.58 -2.31
N LYS A 85 5.88 -12.51 -1.85
CA LYS A 85 6.05 -12.27 -0.40
C LYS A 85 4.72 -12.05 0.32
N VAL A 86 3.69 -11.60 -0.38
CA VAL A 86 2.33 -11.50 0.19
C VAL A 86 1.81 -12.90 0.57
N GLU A 87 2.03 -13.90 -0.29
CA GLU A 87 1.67 -15.29 0.02
C GLU A 87 2.47 -15.82 1.22
N GLN A 88 3.77 -15.50 1.30
CA GLN A 88 4.61 -15.88 2.43
C GLN A 88 4.12 -15.27 3.74
N LEU A 89 3.77 -13.96 3.73
CA LEU A 89 3.25 -13.27 4.88
C LEU A 89 1.90 -13.83 5.33
N CYS A 90 0.99 -14.05 4.40
CA CYS A 90 -0.32 -14.67 4.67
C CYS A 90 -0.16 -16.06 5.29
N LYS A 91 0.74 -16.88 4.76
CA LYS A 91 1.05 -18.20 5.29
C LYS A 91 1.60 -18.12 6.73
N ALA A 92 2.51 -17.18 7.00
CA ALA A 92 3.08 -16.99 8.33
C ALA A 92 2.02 -16.58 9.36
N TYR A 93 0.97 -15.87 8.92
CA TYR A 93 -0.12 -15.41 9.78
C TYR A 93 -1.35 -16.30 9.79
N GLY A 94 -1.37 -17.36 9.00
CA GLY A 94 -2.54 -18.22 8.85
C GLY A 94 -3.73 -17.53 8.16
N ILE A 95 -3.45 -16.55 7.30
CA ILE A 95 -4.43 -15.82 6.51
C ILE A 95 -4.64 -16.53 5.17
N GLU A 96 -5.90 -16.74 4.78
CA GLU A 96 -6.24 -17.24 3.46
C GLU A 96 -5.89 -16.19 2.40
N ILE A 97 -5.33 -16.63 1.27
CA ILE A 97 -5.03 -15.76 0.14
C ILE A 97 -5.68 -16.29 -1.13
N GLU A 98 -6.26 -15.38 -1.91
CA GLU A 98 -6.83 -15.67 -3.22
C GLU A 98 -6.17 -14.79 -4.28
N THR A 99 -5.67 -15.42 -5.34
CA THR A 99 -5.02 -14.71 -6.45
C THR A 99 -5.98 -14.58 -7.62
N VAL A 100 -6.17 -13.34 -8.07
CA VAL A 100 -7.10 -13.00 -9.15
C VAL A 100 -6.38 -12.42 -10.38
N LYS A 101 -7.13 -12.23 -11.46
CA LYS A 101 -6.65 -11.51 -12.65
C LYS A 101 -6.46 -10.03 -12.35
N ILE A 102 -5.58 -9.37 -13.12
CA ILE A 102 -5.43 -7.92 -13.12
C ILE A 102 -6.76 -7.24 -13.45
N GLY A 103 -7.08 -6.22 -12.69
CA GLY A 103 -8.30 -5.45 -12.76
C GLY A 103 -9.10 -5.53 -11.46
N PHE A 104 -9.13 -4.45 -10.72
CA PHE A 104 -9.66 -4.39 -9.34
C PHE A 104 -11.10 -4.92 -9.19
N LYS A 105 -11.90 -4.85 -10.26
CA LYS A 105 -13.27 -5.40 -10.29
C LYS A 105 -13.38 -6.87 -9.84
N TYR A 106 -12.33 -7.67 -10.04
CA TYR A 106 -12.32 -9.08 -9.61
C TYR A 106 -12.17 -9.19 -8.09
N GLY A 107 -11.26 -8.40 -7.51
CA GLY A 107 -11.11 -8.30 -6.06
C GLY A 107 -12.33 -7.66 -5.39
N ALA A 108 -12.83 -6.55 -5.93
CA ALA A 108 -14.03 -5.86 -5.42
C ALA A 108 -15.25 -6.79 -5.39
N GLY A 109 -15.43 -7.61 -6.44
CA GLY A 109 -16.53 -8.59 -6.49
C GLY A 109 -16.47 -9.62 -5.35
N ILE A 110 -15.27 -10.03 -4.93
CA ILE A 110 -15.08 -10.91 -3.76
C ILE A 110 -15.33 -10.12 -2.46
N MET A 111 -14.78 -8.91 -2.34
CA MET A 111 -14.93 -8.07 -1.15
C MET A 111 -16.38 -7.72 -0.80
N VAL A 112 -17.26 -7.63 -1.79
CA VAL A 112 -18.69 -7.37 -1.56
C VAL A 112 -19.40 -8.57 -0.94
N ASN A 113 -18.92 -9.80 -1.20
CA ASN A 113 -19.62 -11.04 -0.85
C ASN A 113 -18.94 -11.84 0.28
N GLU A 114 -17.67 -11.55 0.57
CA GLU A 114 -16.86 -12.33 1.49
C GLU A 114 -16.12 -11.46 2.49
N ASP A 115 -15.63 -12.07 3.57
CA ASP A 115 -14.82 -11.37 4.59
C ASP A 115 -13.38 -11.22 4.08
N VAL A 116 -13.06 -10.06 3.50
CA VAL A 116 -11.76 -9.73 2.95
C VAL A 116 -11.04 -8.71 3.83
N LEU A 117 -9.82 -9.02 4.24
CA LEU A 117 -8.95 -8.12 4.99
C LEU A 117 -8.38 -7.00 4.10
N LEU A 118 -7.91 -7.39 2.92
CA LEU A 118 -7.30 -6.48 1.95
C LEU A 118 -7.47 -7.03 0.53
N GLY A 119 -7.83 -6.15 -0.39
CA GLY A 119 -7.74 -6.36 -1.83
C GLY A 119 -6.70 -5.43 -2.45
N GLY A 120 -5.79 -5.93 -3.30
CA GLY A 120 -4.71 -5.10 -3.82
C GLY A 120 -4.15 -5.50 -5.18
N GLU A 121 -3.62 -4.51 -5.88
CA GLU A 121 -2.92 -4.63 -7.15
C GLU A 121 -1.54 -3.96 -7.11
N GLU A 122 -0.61 -4.40 -7.93
CA GLU A 122 0.73 -3.84 -8.05
C GLU A 122 0.75 -2.38 -8.51
N SER A 123 -0.33 -1.92 -9.13
CA SER A 123 -0.51 -0.52 -9.56
C SER A 123 -0.68 0.48 -8.40
N GLY A 124 -0.82 -0.02 -7.16
CA GLY A 124 -1.09 0.80 -5.99
C GLY A 124 -2.58 0.99 -5.68
N GLY A 125 -3.45 0.34 -6.43
CA GLY A 125 -4.89 0.28 -6.16
C GLY A 125 -5.18 -0.72 -5.04
N ILE A 126 -5.57 -0.25 -3.86
CA ILE A 126 -5.76 -1.07 -2.66
C ILE A 126 -7.06 -0.69 -1.97
N ALA A 127 -7.78 -1.69 -1.46
CA ALA A 127 -8.92 -1.54 -0.58
C ALA A 127 -8.76 -2.41 0.66
N THR A 128 -9.30 -1.98 1.79
CA THR A 128 -9.15 -2.68 3.07
C THR A 128 -10.48 -2.85 3.79
N LYS A 129 -10.53 -3.84 4.67
CA LYS A 129 -11.63 -4.01 5.63
C LYS A 129 -11.83 -2.74 6.46
N GLY A 130 -13.08 -2.40 6.69
CA GLY A 130 -13.45 -1.21 7.46
C GLY A 130 -13.69 0.04 6.63
N HIS A 131 -13.56 -0.07 5.31
CA HIS A 131 -13.90 0.96 4.33
C HIS A 131 -14.75 0.37 3.19
N ILE A 132 -15.06 1.17 2.17
CA ILE A 132 -15.78 0.69 0.99
C ILE A 132 -14.92 -0.33 0.23
N PRO A 133 -15.53 -1.30 -0.50
CA PRO A 133 -14.80 -2.31 -1.28
C PRO A 133 -14.32 -1.72 -2.63
N GLU A 134 -13.64 -0.60 -2.57
CA GLU A 134 -13.05 0.12 -3.71
C GLU A 134 -11.71 0.71 -3.33
N ARG A 135 -10.86 0.94 -4.32
CA ARG A 135 -9.53 1.53 -4.16
C ARG A 135 -9.63 2.96 -3.63
N ASP A 136 -8.81 3.27 -2.65
CA ASP A 136 -8.77 4.61 -2.04
C ASP A 136 -7.35 4.89 -1.53
N GLY A 137 -6.56 5.61 -2.32
CA GLY A 137 -5.18 5.95 -1.98
C GLY A 137 -5.07 6.89 -0.79
N ILE A 138 -6.05 7.78 -0.60
CA ILE A 138 -6.08 8.68 0.58
C ILE A 138 -6.30 7.88 1.84
N TRP A 139 -7.29 6.97 1.83
CA TRP A 139 -7.56 6.11 2.98
C TRP A 139 -6.38 5.21 3.34
N MET A 140 -5.72 4.62 2.34
CA MET A 140 -4.51 3.81 2.57
C MET A 140 -3.39 4.64 3.20
N GLY A 141 -3.18 5.86 2.75
CA GLY A 141 -2.22 6.80 3.35
C GLY A 141 -2.53 7.10 4.82
N MET A 142 -3.80 7.35 5.14
CA MET A 142 -4.24 7.59 6.52
C MET A 142 -4.02 6.36 7.43
N ILE A 143 -4.23 5.15 6.91
CA ILE A 143 -3.92 3.92 7.65
C ILE A 143 -2.41 3.79 7.93
N ILE A 144 -1.55 4.11 6.98
CA ILE A 144 -0.10 4.09 7.19
C ILE A 144 0.31 5.13 8.24
N TRP A 145 -0.25 6.34 8.20
CA TRP A 145 0.01 7.35 9.23
C TRP A 145 -0.49 6.92 10.61
N GLU A 146 -1.66 6.30 10.70
CA GLU A 146 -2.16 5.70 11.95
C GLU A 146 -1.20 4.62 12.44
N TYR A 147 -0.68 3.78 11.54
CA TYR A 147 0.28 2.75 11.88
C TYR A 147 1.58 3.33 12.46
N MET A 148 2.18 4.30 11.79
CA MET A 148 3.38 5.01 12.28
C MET A 148 3.10 5.67 13.63
N ALA A 149 2.01 6.41 13.77
CA ALA A 149 1.67 7.13 14.98
C ALA A 149 1.38 6.20 16.18
N THR A 150 0.68 5.10 15.97
CA THR A 150 0.31 4.17 17.04
C THR A 150 1.46 3.26 17.46
N SER A 151 2.36 2.92 16.54
CA SER A 151 3.55 2.12 16.83
C SER A 151 4.72 2.96 17.37
N GLY A 152 4.74 4.26 17.07
CA GLY A 152 5.88 5.15 17.35
C GLY A 152 7.12 4.84 16.50
N LYS A 153 6.95 4.19 15.35
CA LYS A 153 8.03 3.72 14.47
C LYS A 153 8.07 4.51 13.16
N SER A 154 9.26 4.64 12.60
CA SER A 154 9.43 5.16 11.25
C SER A 154 8.91 4.17 10.20
N LEU A 155 8.71 4.64 8.97
CA LEU A 155 8.31 3.77 7.87
C LEU A 155 9.37 2.69 7.58
N ASP A 156 10.65 3.04 7.70
CA ASP A 156 11.78 2.09 7.56
C ASP A 156 11.70 0.98 8.61
N ASP A 157 11.49 1.31 9.90
CA ASP A 157 11.35 0.33 10.97
C ASP A 157 10.17 -0.62 10.73
N LEU A 158 9.07 -0.11 10.18
CA LEU A 158 7.90 -0.92 9.88
C LEU A 158 8.13 -1.87 8.70
N ILE A 159 8.93 -1.45 7.72
CA ILE A 159 9.37 -2.31 6.61
C ILE A 159 10.29 -3.41 7.14
N ASP A 160 11.21 -3.08 8.06
CA ASP A 160 12.10 -4.06 8.69
C ASP A 160 11.31 -5.12 9.46
N GLU A 161 10.24 -4.76 10.18
CA GLU A 161 9.35 -5.73 10.83
C GLU A 161 8.72 -6.73 9.85
N VAL A 162 8.32 -6.25 8.68
CA VAL A 162 7.79 -7.12 7.62
C VAL A 162 8.90 -8.01 7.07
N TYR A 163 10.11 -7.46 6.90
CA TYR A 163 11.27 -8.22 6.43
C TYR A 163 11.73 -9.31 7.41
N ASP A 164 11.54 -9.11 8.70
CA ASP A 164 11.78 -10.15 9.70
C ASP A 164 10.90 -11.39 9.48
N VAL A 165 9.74 -11.23 8.85
CA VAL A 165 8.81 -12.33 8.55
C VAL A 165 9.05 -12.95 7.16
N VAL A 166 9.26 -12.12 6.12
CA VAL A 166 9.29 -12.58 4.72
C VAL A 166 10.66 -12.39 4.04
N GLY A 167 11.62 -11.81 4.73
CA GLY A 167 12.93 -11.43 4.18
C GLY A 167 12.85 -10.18 3.27
N PRO A 168 13.99 -9.54 2.99
CA PRO A 168 14.07 -8.36 2.12
C PRO A 168 13.79 -8.73 0.65
N PHE A 169 13.41 -7.72 -0.17
CA PHE A 169 13.28 -7.86 -1.64
C PHE A 169 14.63 -8.07 -2.29
#